data_4ad222fa9d3aad98b7dd97a5b717707e
#
_entry.id   4ad222fa9d3aad98b7dd97a5b717707e
#
_cell.length_a   1.000
_cell.length_b   1.000
_cell.length_c   1.000
_cell.angle_alpha   90.00
_cell.angle_beta   90.00
_cell.angle_gamma   90.00
#
_symmetry.space_group_name_H-M   'P 1'
#
loop_
_entity.id
_entity.type
_entity.pdbx_description
1 polymer ?
#
loop_
_entity_poly.entity_id
_entity_poly.type
_entity_poly.pdbx_seq_one_letter_code
_entity_poly.pdbx_strand_id
1 'polypeptide(L)'
;RISKWIDEHEDEFVRDLARMVAIPSVGGEAEPGAPFGAKAREALDEMVRLCAEYGFATEIYGGAMGSADYNGKAAALDILGHLDVVGAGEGWDTDPYTLTSGGDGCLYGRGTDDDKGPVVEALYAMRCLKELGVELESGCRLLFGTDEENGSGDLHYYYDEHAPAPNTFTPDSGFPVYNVEKGTYRAEVTRSWPGSREPMRLVSARGGFR
;
A
#
# COMPACT_ATOMS: atom_id res chain seq x y z
N ARG A 1 -20.75 -19.37 2.86
CA ARG A 1 -19.50 -19.92 2.32
C ARG A 1 -18.32 -18.99 2.61
N ILE A 2 -18.43 -17.71 2.23
CA ILE A 2 -17.35 -16.71 2.40
C ILE A 2 -16.98 -16.55 3.88
N SER A 3 -17.93 -16.24 4.78
CA SER A 3 -17.67 -16.04 6.21
C SER A 3 -16.95 -17.25 6.84
N LYS A 4 -17.40 -18.47 6.50
CA LYS A 4 -16.74 -19.68 6.99
C LYS A 4 -15.30 -19.80 6.46
N TRP A 5 -15.08 -19.45 5.21
CA TRP A 5 -13.73 -19.47 4.64
C TRP A 5 -12.81 -18.46 5.34
N ILE A 6 -13.32 -17.25 5.64
CA ILE A 6 -12.57 -16.23 6.39
C ILE A 6 -12.19 -16.76 7.77
N ASP A 7 -13.16 -17.30 8.53
CA ASP A 7 -12.92 -17.86 9.87
C ASP A 7 -11.86 -18.97 9.86
N GLU A 8 -11.84 -19.80 8.80
CA GLU A 8 -10.87 -20.90 8.64
C GLU A 8 -9.46 -20.43 8.22
N HIS A 9 -9.31 -19.17 7.74
CA HIS A 9 -8.04 -18.65 7.24
C HIS A 9 -7.50 -17.42 8.03
N GLU A 10 -8.12 -17.13 9.18
CA GLU A 10 -7.71 -15.99 10.03
C GLU A 10 -6.25 -16.10 10.47
N ASP A 11 -5.83 -17.27 10.97
CA ASP A 11 -4.45 -17.50 11.40
C ASP A 11 -3.44 -17.36 10.26
N GLU A 12 -3.81 -17.73 9.04
CA GLU A 12 -2.97 -17.56 7.86
C GLU A 12 -2.85 -16.10 7.48
N PHE A 13 -3.97 -15.37 7.51
CA PHE A 13 -4.00 -13.92 7.25
C PHE A 13 -3.08 -13.17 8.22
N VAL A 14 -3.21 -13.43 9.52
CA VAL A 14 -2.38 -12.79 10.55
C VAL A 14 -0.90 -13.10 10.33
N ARG A 15 -0.56 -14.34 10.01
CA ARG A 15 0.83 -14.73 9.70
C ARG A 15 1.38 -13.99 8.49
N ASP A 16 0.59 -13.86 7.42
CA ASP A 16 1.04 -13.24 6.18
C ASP A 16 1.12 -11.71 6.32
N LEU A 17 0.19 -11.11 7.06
CA LEU A 17 0.29 -9.69 7.44
C LEU A 17 1.54 -9.44 8.31
N ALA A 18 1.85 -10.35 9.23
CA ALA A 18 3.07 -10.23 10.05
C ALA A 18 4.35 -10.25 9.19
N ARG A 19 4.39 -11.04 8.11
CA ARG A 19 5.52 -11.04 7.14
C ARG A 19 5.68 -9.66 6.49
N MET A 20 4.58 -9.03 6.10
CA MET A 20 4.60 -7.71 5.48
C MET A 20 4.99 -6.61 6.49
N VAL A 21 4.42 -6.64 7.70
CA VAL A 21 4.71 -5.67 8.75
C VAL A 21 6.19 -5.73 9.20
N ALA A 22 6.79 -6.92 9.19
CA ALA A 22 8.20 -7.11 9.58
C ALA A 22 9.21 -6.37 8.67
N ILE A 23 8.79 -5.91 7.52
CA ILE A 23 9.65 -5.17 6.59
C ILE A 23 9.43 -3.66 6.81
N PRO A 24 10.43 -2.91 7.32
CA PRO A 24 10.32 -1.46 7.52
C PRO A 24 10.47 -0.71 6.18
N SER A 25 9.48 -0.82 5.32
CA SER A 25 9.47 -0.34 3.93
C SER A 25 9.32 1.17 3.81
N VAL A 26 10.02 1.92 4.65
CA VAL A 26 10.10 3.37 4.52
C VAL A 26 10.87 3.71 3.24
N GLY A 27 10.34 4.67 2.46
CA GLY A 27 10.98 5.16 1.25
C GLY A 27 12.43 5.61 1.51
N GLY A 28 13.31 5.34 0.57
CA GLY A 28 14.75 5.59 0.69
C GLY A 28 15.40 6.04 -0.62
N GLU A 29 16.72 6.18 -0.59
CA GLU A 29 17.47 6.54 -1.78
C GLU A 29 17.34 5.48 -2.87
N ALA A 30 17.31 5.95 -4.12
CA ALA A 30 17.20 5.07 -5.28
C ALA A 30 18.45 4.22 -5.46
N GLU A 31 18.24 2.93 -5.67
CA GLU A 31 19.28 1.94 -5.97
C GLU A 31 18.94 1.19 -7.27
N PRO A 32 19.91 0.51 -7.92
CA PRO A 32 19.63 -0.29 -9.10
C PRO A 32 18.55 -1.35 -8.84
N GLY A 33 17.39 -1.24 -9.53
CA GLY A 33 16.25 -2.14 -9.35
C GLY A 33 15.40 -1.88 -8.10
N ALA A 34 15.67 -0.79 -7.37
CA ALA A 34 14.94 -0.33 -6.20
C ALA A 34 14.82 1.20 -6.22
N PRO A 35 14.01 1.78 -7.13
CA PRO A 35 13.99 3.22 -7.36
C PRO A 35 13.51 4.04 -6.15
N PHE A 36 12.80 3.42 -5.23
CA PHE A 36 12.29 4.03 -4.00
C PHE A 36 12.92 3.47 -2.73
N GLY A 37 14.09 2.81 -2.86
CA GLY A 37 14.88 2.30 -1.76
C GLY A 37 14.78 0.79 -1.56
N ALA A 38 15.84 0.23 -0.98
CA ALA A 38 15.98 -1.23 -0.83
C ALA A 38 14.88 -1.86 0.03
N LYS A 39 14.37 -1.16 1.06
CA LYS A 39 13.33 -1.69 1.95
C LYS A 39 11.94 -1.67 1.31
N ALA A 40 11.63 -0.66 0.51
CA ALA A 40 10.43 -0.64 -0.30
C ALA A 40 10.44 -1.77 -1.34
N ARG A 41 11.60 -2.01 -1.97
CA ARG A 41 11.78 -3.15 -2.87
C ARG A 41 11.66 -4.51 -2.17
N GLU A 42 12.19 -4.66 -0.97
CA GLU A 42 12.05 -5.88 -0.17
C GLU A 42 10.57 -6.21 0.11
N ALA A 43 9.75 -5.19 0.43
CA ALA A 43 8.32 -5.38 0.62
C ALA A 43 7.61 -5.78 -0.68
N LEU A 44 8.01 -5.20 -1.81
CA LEU A 44 7.50 -5.56 -3.13
C LEU A 44 7.80 -7.02 -3.47
N ASP A 45 9.05 -7.46 -3.27
CA ASP A 45 9.45 -8.84 -3.54
C ASP A 45 8.71 -9.84 -2.62
N GLU A 46 8.48 -9.48 -1.36
CA GLU A 46 7.73 -10.31 -0.41
C GLU A 46 6.25 -10.43 -0.82
N MET A 47 5.60 -9.32 -1.21
CA MET A 47 4.22 -9.36 -1.64
C MET A 47 4.04 -10.17 -2.94
N VAL A 48 4.93 -10.00 -3.90
CA VAL A 48 4.95 -10.81 -5.14
C VAL A 48 5.11 -12.29 -4.80
N ARG A 49 6.00 -12.64 -3.87
CA ARG A 49 6.21 -14.02 -3.42
C ARG A 49 4.93 -14.57 -2.77
N LEU A 50 4.31 -13.79 -1.89
CA LEU A 50 3.07 -14.17 -1.21
C LEU A 50 1.92 -14.43 -2.22
N CYS A 51 1.75 -13.55 -3.20
CA CYS A 51 0.77 -13.73 -4.27
C CYS A 51 1.04 -15.01 -5.09
N ALA A 52 2.32 -15.27 -5.41
CA ALA A 52 2.71 -16.45 -6.16
C ALA A 52 2.52 -17.75 -5.36
N GLU A 53 2.74 -17.75 -4.03
CA GLU A 53 2.45 -18.88 -3.13
C GLU A 53 0.97 -19.29 -3.22
N TYR A 54 0.05 -18.34 -3.40
CA TYR A 54 -1.38 -18.58 -3.60
C TYR A 54 -1.76 -18.81 -5.06
N GLY A 55 -0.75 -18.92 -5.95
CA GLY A 55 -0.92 -19.28 -7.35
C GLY A 55 -1.58 -18.22 -8.21
N PHE A 56 -1.33 -16.95 -7.92
CA PHE A 56 -1.61 -15.83 -8.81
C PHE A 56 -0.46 -15.61 -9.79
N ALA A 57 -0.78 -15.17 -11.00
CA ALA A 57 0.24 -14.70 -11.93
C ALA A 57 0.73 -13.32 -11.48
N THR A 58 2.05 -13.16 -11.35
CA THR A 58 2.64 -11.93 -10.80
C THR A 58 3.65 -11.33 -11.74
N GLU A 59 3.80 -10.02 -11.70
CA GLU A 59 4.79 -9.26 -12.45
C GLU A 59 5.33 -8.10 -11.61
N ILE A 60 6.56 -7.66 -11.90
CA ILE A 60 7.21 -6.49 -11.29
C ILE A 60 7.57 -5.50 -12.38
N TYR A 61 7.17 -4.24 -12.21
CA TYR A 61 7.40 -3.14 -13.15
C TYR A 61 8.47 -2.21 -12.59
N GLY A 62 9.64 -2.20 -13.25
CA GLY A 62 10.76 -1.33 -12.92
C GLY A 62 11.32 -1.44 -11.49
N GLY A 63 10.90 -2.45 -10.73
CA GLY A 63 11.26 -2.56 -9.32
C GLY A 63 10.48 -1.64 -8.38
N ALA A 64 9.42 -1.01 -8.88
CA ALA A 64 8.60 0.00 -8.20
C ALA A 64 7.17 -0.46 -7.94
N MET A 65 6.58 -1.18 -8.85
CA MET A 65 5.22 -1.71 -8.73
C MET A 65 5.17 -3.20 -8.98
N GLY A 66 4.18 -3.85 -8.39
CA GLY A 66 3.87 -5.24 -8.66
C GLY A 66 2.40 -5.45 -8.98
N SER A 67 2.12 -6.57 -9.63
CA SER A 67 0.75 -7.02 -9.88
C SER A 67 0.54 -8.47 -9.53
N ALA A 68 -0.73 -8.81 -9.22
CA ALA A 68 -1.22 -10.17 -9.11
C ALA A 68 -2.55 -10.29 -9.85
N ASP A 69 -2.60 -11.17 -10.86
CA ASP A 69 -3.76 -11.37 -11.71
C ASP A 69 -4.56 -12.63 -11.31
N TYR A 70 -5.89 -12.50 -11.21
CA TYR A 70 -6.77 -13.56 -10.73
C TYR A 70 -6.91 -14.73 -11.71
N ASN A 71 -7.22 -14.47 -12.99
CA ASN A 71 -7.65 -15.53 -13.92
C ASN A 71 -7.07 -15.42 -15.34
N GLY A 72 -6.11 -14.54 -15.56
CA GLY A 72 -5.48 -14.31 -16.87
C GLY A 72 -6.38 -13.68 -17.94
N LYS A 73 -7.61 -13.26 -17.57
CA LYS A 73 -8.49 -12.49 -18.45
C LYS A 73 -8.15 -11.00 -18.35
N ALA A 74 -8.56 -10.21 -19.34
CA ALA A 74 -8.45 -8.76 -19.25
C ALA A 74 -9.12 -8.24 -17.98
N ALA A 75 -8.39 -7.45 -17.19
CA ALA A 75 -8.90 -6.92 -15.94
C ALA A 75 -10.04 -5.93 -16.20
N ALA A 76 -11.17 -6.15 -15.56
CA ALA A 76 -12.26 -5.19 -15.46
C ALA A 76 -12.26 -4.42 -14.14
N LEU A 77 -11.45 -4.88 -13.18
CA LEU A 77 -11.26 -4.29 -11.88
C LEU A 77 -9.77 -4.31 -11.52
N ASP A 78 -9.21 -3.15 -11.21
CA ASP A 78 -7.95 -3.00 -10.51
C ASP A 78 -8.22 -2.63 -9.04
N ILE A 79 -7.53 -3.30 -8.12
CA ILE A 79 -7.44 -2.94 -6.71
C ILE A 79 -6.04 -2.38 -6.52
N LEU A 80 -5.91 -1.12 -6.17
CA LEU A 80 -4.64 -0.41 -6.09
C LEU A 80 -4.32 -0.07 -4.63
N GLY A 81 -3.21 -0.59 -4.12
CA GLY A 81 -2.69 -0.25 -2.81
C GLY A 81 -1.19 -0.01 -2.82
N HIS A 82 -0.60 0.20 -1.65
CA HIS A 82 0.83 0.45 -1.52
C HIS A 82 1.48 -0.34 -0.38
N LEU A 83 2.79 -0.48 -0.45
CA LEU A 83 3.59 -1.28 0.48
C LEU A 83 4.62 -0.46 1.24
N ASP A 84 4.93 0.76 0.76
CA ASP A 84 5.73 1.69 1.53
C ASP A 84 4.95 2.22 2.74
N VAL A 85 5.67 2.72 3.70
CA VAL A 85 5.11 3.23 4.96
C VAL A 85 5.88 4.46 5.40
N VAL A 86 5.21 5.37 6.11
CA VAL A 86 5.91 6.44 6.84
C VAL A 86 6.78 5.87 7.95
N GLY A 87 7.79 6.62 8.37
CA GLY A 87 8.64 6.24 9.50
C GLY A 87 7.80 5.94 10.75
N ALA A 88 8.26 4.99 11.58
CA ALA A 88 7.52 4.58 12.76
C ALA A 88 7.22 5.73 13.73
N GLY A 89 8.14 6.70 13.87
CA GLY A 89 8.01 7.76 14.86
C GLY A 89 8.24 7.26 16.29
N GLU A 90 7.71 7.99 17.26
CA GLU A 90 7.83 7.69 18.68
C GLU A 90 6.44 7.38 19.28
N GLY A 91 6.43 6.78 20.50
CA GLY A 91 5.18 6.54 21.25
C GLY A 91 4.53 5.19 21.03
N TRP A 92 5.25 4.24 20.46
CA TRP A 92 4.78 2.85 20.35
C TRP A 92 4.97 2.11 21.68
N ASP A 93 3.95 1.38 22.10
CA ASP A 93 4.02 0.47 23.26
C ASP A 93 4.71 -0.87 22.92
N THR A 94 4.75 -1.21 21.63
CA THR A 94 5.38 -2.44 21.08
C THR A 94 6.31 -2.06 19.93
N ASP A 95 7.12 -3.01 19.45
CA ASP A 95 7.91 -2.80 18.24
C ASP A 95 6.97 -2.57 17.02
N PRO A 96 7.05 -1.42 16.33
CA PRO A 96 6.18 -1.11 15.20
C PRO A 96 6.30 -2.07 14.02
N TYR A 97 7.40 -2.79 13.91
CA TYR A 97 7.62 -3.77 12.84
C TYR A 97 7.45 -5.22 13.30
N THR A 98 6.83 -5.41 14.46
CA THR A 98 6.39 -6.73 14.96
C THR A 98 4.87 -6.70 15.14
N LEU A 99 4.15 -7.40 14.27
CA LEU A 99 2.68 -7.47 14.36
C LEU A 99 2.29 -8.03 15.74
N THR A 100 1.53 -7.24 16.49
CA THR A 100 1.12 -7.57 17.84
C THR A 100 -0.40 -7.61 17.94
N SER A 101 -0.96 -8.69 18.49
CA SER A 101 -2.38 -8.76 18.82
C SER A 101 -2.66 -8.08 20.13
N GLY A 102 -3.54 -7.10 20.14
CA GLY A 102 -4.07 -6.49 21.35
C GLY A 102 -5.13 -7.38 22.01
N GLY A 103 -5.30 -7.26 23.32
CA GLY A 103 -6.36 -7.95 24.05
C GLY A 103 -7.78 -7.47 23.71
N ASP A 104 -7.90 -6.49 22.84
CA ASP A 104 -9.13 -5.84 22.36
C ASP A 104 -9.62 -6.36 21.00
N GLY A 105 -8.92 -7.37 20.43
CA GLY A 105 -9.20 -7.92 19.10
C GLY A 105 -8.60 -7.14 17.94
N CYS A 106 -7.75 -6.15 18.22
CA CYS A 106 -7.04 -5.40 17.20
C CYS A 106 -5.62 -5.94 16.96
N LEU A 107 -5.13 -5.72 15.75
CA LEU A 107 -3.74 -5.96 15.36
C LEU A 107 -3.00 -4.63 15.27
N TYR A 108 -1.82 -4.56 15.88
CA TYR A 108 -0.99 -3.37 15.95
C TYR A 108 0.34 -3.58 15.24
N GLY A 109 0.73 -2.61 14.41
CA GLY A 109 1.99 -2.58 13.68
C GLY A 109 2.00 -1.47 12.64
N ARG A 110 3.17 -1.01 12.20
CA ARG A 110 3.28 -0.02 11.14
C ARG A 110 2.83 -0.66 9.81
N GLY A 111 1.82 -0.06 9.15
CA GLY A 111 1.25 -0.53 7.90
C GLY A 111 0.07 -1.51 8.06
N THR A 112 -0.41 -1.79 9.28
CA THR A 112 -1.60 -2.65 9.47
C THR A 112 -2.88 -2.01 8.96
N ASP A 113 -2.97 -0.68 8.97
CA ASP A 113 -4.10 0.10 8.52
C ASP A 113 -3.79 0.78 7.17
N ASP A 114 -2.57 1.28 7.01
CA ASP A 114 -2.08 2.09 5.90
C ASP A 114 -0.74 1.53 5.40
N ASP A 115 -0.67 0.76 4.30
CA ASP A 115 -1.77 0.15 3.53
C ASP A 115 -1.53 -1.37 3.35
N LYS A 116 -0.48 -1.94 4.01
CA LYS A 116 -0.12 -3.37 3.91
C LYS A 116 -1.26 -4.29 4.33
N GLY A 117 -2.03 -3.92 5.37
CA GLY A 117 -3.20 -4.66 5.81
C GLY A 117 -4.24 -4.75 4.71
N PRO A 118 -4.78 -3.63 4.21
CA PRO A 118 -5.74 -3.60 3.12
C PRO A 118 -5.25 -4.31 1.84
N VAL A 119 -3.95 -4.21 1.50
CA VAL A 119 -3.37 -4.97 0.36
C VAL A 119 -3.45 -6.48 0.60
N VAL A 120 -3.11 -6.95 1.81
CA VAL A 120 -3.24 -8.38 2.17
C VAL A 120 -4.71 -8.80 2.23
N GLU A 121 -5.62 -7.95 2.72
CA GLU A 121 -7.07 -8.20 2.68
C GLU A 121 -7.57 -8.37 1.25
N ALA A 122 -7.15 -7.53 0.34
CA ALA A 122 -7.48 -7.64 -1.09
C ALA A 122 -6.97 -8.97 -1.69
N LEU A 123 -5.74 -9.37 -1.37
CA LEU A 123 -5.19 -10.66 -1.77
C LEU A 123 -6.06 -11.82 -1.24
N TYR A 124 -6.46 -11.76 0.03
CA TYR A 124 -7.29 -12.79 0.65
C TYR A 124 -8.71 -12.83 0.08
N ALA A 125 -9.27 -11.68 -0.29
CA ALA A 125 -10.54 -11.62 -1.02
C ALA A 125 -10.44 -12.34 -2.37
N MET A 126 -9.39 -12.08 -3.15
CA MET A 126 -9.14 -12.77 -4.41
C MET A 126 -8.88 -14.28 -4.19
N ARG A 127 -8.10 -14.65 -3.18
CA ARG A 127 -7.84 -16.04 -2.78
C ARG A 127 -9.13 -16.78 -2.40
N CYS A 128 -9.98 -16.14 -1.61
CA CYS A 128 -11.29 -16.68 -1.22
C CYS A 128 -12.15 -17.03 -2.43
N LEU A 129 -12.26 -16.13 -3.39
CA LEU A 129 -13.01 -16.37 -4.63
C LEU A 129 -12.42 -17.54 -5.40
N LYS A 130 -11.09 -17.59 -5.53
CA LYS A 130 -10.37 -18.66 -6.24
C LYS A 130 -10.59 -20.03 -5.58
N GLU A 131 -10.40 -20.15 -4.28
CA GLU A 131 -10.55 -21.42 -3.54
C GLU A 131 -12.01 -21.87 -3.44
N LEU A 132 -12.96 -20.96 -3.44
CA LEU A 132 -14.39 -21.28 -3.51
C LEU A 132 -14.85 -21.64 -4.93
N GLY A 133 -13.98 -21.58 -5.94
CA GLY A 133 -14.27 -21.88 -7.33
C GLY A 133 -15.25 -20.89 -7.96
N VAL A 134 -15.17 -19.61 -7.59
CA VAL A 134 -15.99 -18.55 -8.20
C VAL A 134 -15.39 -18.19 -9.55
N GLU A 135 -16.14 -18.43 -10.60
CA GLU A 135 -15.77 -18.02 -11.96
C GLU A 135 -16.17 -16.56 -12.18
N LEU A 136 -15.17 -15.71 -12.45
CA LEU A 136 -15.41 -14.32 -12.87
C LEU A 136 -15.48 -14.24 -14.40
N GLU A 137 -16.40 -13.41 -14.92
CA GLU A 137 -16.52 -13.16 -16.35
C GLU A 137 -15.31 -12.39 -16.91
N SER A 138 -14.74 -11.49 -16.10
CA SER A 138 -13.58 -10.67 -16.41
C SER A 138 -12.43 -10.90 -15.42
N GLY A 139 -11.25 -10.38 -15.72
CA GLY A 139 -10.13 -10.38 -14.79
C GLY A 139 -10.33 -9.43 -13.62
N CYS A 140 -9.64 -9.73 -12.52
CA CYS A 140 -9.40 -8.84 -11.41
C CYS A 140 -7.90 -8.81 -11.16
N ARG A 141 -7.35 -7.63 -10.91
CA ARG A 141 -5.93 -7.42 -10.66
C ARG A 141 -5.73 -6.67 -9.37
N LEU A 142 -4.81 -7.14 -8.55
CA LEU A 142 -4.25 -6.41 -7.45
C LEU A 142 -2.96 -5.73 -7.92
N LEU A 143 -2.88 -4.42 -7.79
CA LEU A 143 -1.70 -3.59 -8.02
C LEU A 143 -1.19 -3.08 -6.68
N PHE A 144 0.12 -3.08 -6.48
CA PHE A 144 0.72 -2.60 -5.25
C PHE A 144 2.01 -1.85 -5.55
N GLY A 145 2.07 -0.62 -5.05
CA GLY A 145 3.15 0.33 -5.26
C GLY A 145 4.12 0.43 -4.08
N THR A 146 5.14 1.27 -4.23
CA THR A 146 6.22 1.43 -3.24
C THR A 146 6.62 2.87 -2.99
N ASP A 147 5.79 3.87 -3.34
CA ASP A 147 6.10 5.30 -3.21
C ASP A 147 4.86 6.19 -2.98
N GLU A 148 3.74 5.64 -2.49
CA GLU A 148 2.52 6.40 -2.25
C GLU A 148 2.77 7.56 -1.28
N GLU A 149 3.42 7.28 -0.16
CA GLU A 149 3.71 8.20 0.94
C GLU A 149 4.63 9.37 0.55
N ASN A 150 5.33 9.28 -0.59
CA ASN A 150 6.25 10.29 -1.07
C ASN A 150 5.85 10.92 -2.42
N GLY A 151 4.64 10.62 -2.89
CA GLY A 151 4.06 11.28 -4.06
C GLY A 151 3.76 10.39 -5.25
N SER A 152 3.66 9.08 -5.03
CA SER A 152 3.16 8.08 -6.01
C SER A 152 3.93 8.06 -7.34
N GLY A 153 5.26 8.26 -7.27
CA GLY A 153 6.13 8.18 -8.45
C GLY A 153 6.21 6.76 -9.04
N ASP A 154 5.87 5.76 -8.25
CA ASP A 154 5.78 4.36 -8.64
C ASP A 154 4.69 4.08 -9.68
N LEU A 155 3.58 4.81 -9.67
CA LEU A 155 2.47 4.65 -10.62
C LEU A 155 2.92 4.82 -12.07
N HIS A 156 3.93 5.66 -12.34
CA HIS A 156 4.49 5.83 -13.69
C HIS A 156 5.11 4.55 -14.25
N TYR A 157 5.68 3.69 -13.38
CA TYR A 157 6.27 2.42 -13.82
C TYR A 157 5.27 1.42 -14.39
N TYR A 158 3.99 1.61 -14.09
CA TYR A 158 2.92 0.79 -14.62
C TYR A 158 2.06 1.55 -15.64
N TYR A 159 1.51 2.70 -15.25
CA TYR A 159 0.49 3.39 -16.05
C TYR A 159 1.04 4.15 -17.27
N ASP A 160 2.35 4.36 -17.39
CA ASP A 160 2.93 4.90 -18.62
C ASP A 160 2.85 3.90 -19.80
N GLU A 161 2.77 2.60 -19.51
CA GLU A 161 2.69 1.53 -20.52
C GLU A 161 1.37 0.77 -20.50
N HIS A 162 0.56 0.89 -19.45
CA HIS A 162 -0.66 0.13 -19.24
C HIS A 162 -1.84 1.06 -18.95
N ALA A 163 -2.95 0.85 -19.62
CA ALA A 163 -4.20 1.54 -19.28
C ALA A 163 -4.79 0.96 -17.98
N PRO A 164 -5.40 1.79 -17.12
CA PRO A 164 -6.14 1.31 -15.96
C PRO A 164 -7.33 0.44 -16.41
N ALA A 165 -7.75 -0.49 -15.56
CA ALA A 165 -8.99 -1.21 -15.77
C ALA A 165 -10.19 -0.24 -15.79
N PRO A 166 -11.32 -0.63 -16.40
CA PRO A 166 -12.53 0.20 -16.44
C PRO A 166 -13.02 0.64 -15.05
N ASN A 167 -12.71 -0.15 -14.03
CA ASN A 167 -13.01 0.16 -12.63
C ASN A 167 -11.73 0.00 -11.82
N THR A 168 -11.45 0.99 -10.99
CA THR A 168 -10.32 0.95 -10.05
C THR A 168 -10.79 1.50 -8.72
N PHE A 169 -10.39 0.86 -7.62
CA PHE A 169 -10.52 1.43 -6.29
C PHE A 169 -9.24 1.20 -5.49
N THR A 170 -9.01 2.07 -4.50
CA THR A 170 -7.99 1.86 -3.48
C THR A 170 -8.66 1.52 -2.15
N PRO A 171 -8.18 0.51 -1.40
CA PRO A 171 -8.66 0.22 -0.06
C PRO A 171 -8.05 1.13 1.01
N ASP A 172 -7.19 2.04 0.62
CA ASP A 172 -6.44 2.97 1.48
C ASP A 172 -7.33 4.13 1.97
N SER A 173 -8.42 3.82 2.61
CA SER A 173 -9.32 4.80 3.22
C SER A 173 -10.35 4.14 4.13
N GLY A 174 -10.94 4.95 5.02
CA GLY A 174 -12.04 4.51 5.86
C GLY A 174 -13.38 4.42 5.11
N PHE A 175 -14.38 3.86 5.79
CA PHE A 175 -15.76 3.83 5.29
C PHE A 175 -16.54 5.11 5.66
N PRO A 176 -17.53 5.53 4.85
CA PRO A 176 -18.01 4.92 3.61
C PRO A 176 -17.07 5.16 2.41
N VAL A 177 -17.34 4.44 1.30
CA VAL A 177 -16.59 4.63 0.05
C VAL A 177 -16.68 6.09 -0.43
N TYR A 178 -15.51 6.67 -0.70
CA TYR A 178 -15.39 8.02 -1.24
C TYR A 178 -15.17 7.92 -2.76
N ASN A 179 -15.90 8.74 -3.51
CA ASN A 179 -15.73 8.86 -4.97
C ASN A 179 -15.42 10.29 -5.42
N VAL A 180 -15.14 11.16 -4.46
CA VAL A 180 -14.74 12.56 -4.67
C VAL A 180 -13.68 12.92 -3.64
N GLU A 181 -12.56 13.42 -4.09
CA GLU A 181 -11.46 13.83 -3.25
C GLU A 181 -11.08 15.29 -3.51
N LYS A 182 -10.54 15.96 -2.48
CA LYS A 182 -10.02 17.33 -2.61
C LYS A 182 -8.65 17.30 -3.25
N GLY A 183 -8.43 18.17 -4.24
CA GLY A 183 -7.10 18.42 -4.75
C GLY A 183 -6.19 19.02 -3.68
N THR A 184 -4.93 18.60 -3.66
CA THR A 184 -3.88 19.18 -2.80
C THR A 184 -3.05 20.15 -3.61
N TYR A 185 -2.81 21.35 -3.06
CA TYR A 185 -1.87 22.29 -3.60
C TYR A 185 -0.77 22.58 -2.57
N ARG A 186 0.47 22.32 -2.95
CA ARG A 186 1.64 22.62 -2.12
C ARG A 186 2.48 23.69 -2.84
N ALA A 187 2.69 24.84 -2.20
CA ALA A 187 3.53 25.89 -2.73
C ALA A 187 4.77 26.06 -1.85
N GLU A 188 5.93 26.14 -2.48
CA GLU A 188 7.16 26.60 -1.83
C GLU A 188 7.36 28.07 -2.15
N VAL A 189 7.50 28.90 -1.11
CA VAL A 189 7.76 30.32 -1.24
C VAL A 189 9.15 30.62 -0.71
N THR A 190 10.08 30.90 -1.60
CA THR A 190 11.46 31.26 -1.25
C THR A 190 11.68 32.77 -1.40
N ARG A 191 12.24 33.41 -0.39
CA ARG A 191 12.69 34.80 -0.44
C ARG A 191 14.12 34.93 0.06
N SER A 192 14.97 35.51 -0.78
CA SER A 192 16.31 35.91 -0.33
C SER A 192 16.23 37.16 0.56
N TRP A 193 16.82 37.07 1.76
CA TRP A 193 16.89 38.17 2.71
C TRP A 193 18.33 38.70 2.81
N PRO A 194 18.60 39.97 2.43
CA PRO A 194 19.97 40.48 2.33
C PRO A 194 20.63 40.88 3.67
N GLY A 195 20.05 40.58 4.81
CA GLY A 195 20.75 40.86 6.06
C GLY A 195 19.84 41.12 7.27
N SER A 196 19.99 40.47 8.27
CA SER A 196 20.22 40.66 9.68
C SER A 196 20.50 39.31 10.30
N ARG A 197 21.38 39.26 11.29
CA ARG A 197 21.68 38.01 12.03
C ARG A 197 20.63 37.68 13.10
N GLU A 198 19.47 38.31 13.06
CA GLU A 198 18.39 38.00 13.99
C GLU A 198 17.60 36.78 13.47
N PRO A 199 17.25 35.83 14.34
CA PRO A 199 16.50 34.65 13.95
C PRO A 199 15.14 35.04 13.38
N MET A 200 14.83 34.56 12.17
CA MET A 200 13.52 34.70 11.57
C MET A 200 12.51 33.88 12.35
N ARG A 201 11.48 34.53 12.86
CA ARG A 201 10.38 33.83 13.55
C ARG A 201 9.42 33.27 12.52
N LEU A 202 9.46 31.95 12.30
CA LEU A 202 8.45 31.26 11.52
C LEU A 202 7.18 31.10 12.37
N VAL A 203 6.10 31.72 11.93
CA VAL A 203 4.76 31.47 12.48
C VAL A 203 4.06 30.56 11.49
N SER A 204 3.92 29.28 11.81
CA SER A 204 3.12 28.38 11.01
C SER A 204 1.64 28.61 11.34
N ALA A 205 0.86 29.07 10.37
CA ALA A 205 -0.59 29.07 10.46
C ALA A 205 -1.12 27.77 9.84
N ARG A 206 -1.64 26.85 10.65
CA ARG A 206 -2.51 25.79 10.12
C ARG A 206 -3.88 26.39 9.86
N GLY A 207 -4.11 26.86 8.62
CA GLY A 207 -5.40 27.32 8.14
C GLY A 207 -6.07 26.19 7.37
N GLY A 208 -7.07 25.55 7.94
CA GLY A 208 -8.03 24.79 7.15
C GLY A 208 -9.08 25.78 6.62
N PHE A 209 -9.26 25.87 5.32
CA PHE A 209 -10.47 26.49 4.76
C PHE A 209 -11.64 25.56 5.08
N ARG A 210 -12.65 26.10 5.78
CA ARG A 210 -13.94 25.44 5.97
C ARG A 210 -14.87 25.83 4.84
#